data_902bc61fa015db57d6320d0ae1ead00c
#
_entry.id   902bc61fa015db57d6320d0ae1ead00c
#
_cell.length_a   1.000
_cell.length_b   1.000
_cell.length_c   1.000
_cell.angle_alpha   90.00
_cell.angle_beta   90.00
_cell.angle_gamma   90.00
#
_symmetry.space_group_name_H-M   'P 1'
#
loop_
_entity.id
_entity.type
_entity.pdbx_description
1 polymer ?
#
loop_
_entity_poly.entity_id
_entity_poly.type
_entity_poly.pdbx_seq_one_letter_code
_entity_poly.pdbx_strand_id
1 'polypeptide(L)'
;MHTGEEMSKDFNIEIEYKHVPRLDAGSDESISYLDEHGYVVIKNALSTEEAKKTLDLLWDYLEALGTGIDRNNPNTWDDDKWPTCAHGGIMPSYGIGHSEAQWFLRGIPNVKKAFAKIWDTDELLTSFDGVSLWRPWNLNSEWKTESGQAWFHIDQHPISKPGKQCIQGLVNLLPTSEE
;
A
#
# COMPACT_ATOMS: atom_id res chain seq x y z
N MET A 1 -39.93 -11.12 19.32
CA MET A 1 -38.66 -11.49 19.95
C MET A 1 -38.07 -12.61 19.11
N HIS A 2 -37.17 -12.27 18.20
CA HIS A 2 -36.35 -13.25 17.49
C HIS A 2 -34.94 -13.11 18.06
N THR A 3 -34.54 -14.15 18.75
CA THR A 3 -33.23 -14.36 19.35
C THR A 3 -32.20 -14.50 18.21
N GLY A 4 -31.28 -13.53 18.16
CA GLY A 4 -30.12 -13.59 17.29
C GLY A 4 -29.06 -14.50 17.89
N GLU A 5 -29.21 -15.79 17.69
CA GLU A 5 -28.16 -16.79 17.90
C GLU A 5 -27.82 -17.45 16.58
N GLU A 6 -26.54 -17.66 16.38
CA GLU A 6 -25.90 -18.46 15.35
C GLU A 6 -25.70 -17.81 13.98
N MET A 7 -24.50 -17.24 13.80
CA MET A 7 -23.65 -17.55 12.65
C MET A 7 -22.18 -17.20 12.90
N SER A 8 -21.58 -17.80 13.89
CA SER A 8 -20.14 -18.00 13.90
C SER A 8 -19.88 -19.37 13.25
N LYS A 9 -19.91 -19.43 11.94
CA LYS A 9 -19.29 -20.54 11.24
C LYS A 9 -17.80 -20.21 11.16
N ASP A 10 -17.00 -20.88 11.98
CA ASP A 10 -15.56 -20.95 11.81
C ASP A 10 -15.27 -21.52 10.42
N PHE A 11 -15.08 -20.65 9.45
CA PHE A 11 -14.53 -21.05 8.16
C PHE A 11 -13.04 -21.28 8.40
N ASN A 12 -12.65 -22.51 8.69
CA ASN A 12 -11.27 -22.95 8.53
C ASN A 12 -10.95 -22.91 7.04
N ILE A 13 -10.58 -21.75 6.54
CA ILE A 13 -10.02 -21.60 5.20
C ILE A 13 -8.55 -21.99 5.32
N GLU A 14 -8.21 -23.16 4.81
CA GLU A 14 -6.82 -23.55 4.63
C GLU A 14 -6.26 -22.69 3.50
N ILE A 15 -5.46 -21.69 3.86
CA ILE A 15 -4.83 -20.78 2.88
C ILE A 15 -3.63 -21.51 2.28
N GLU A 16 -3.78 -21.99 1.06
CA GLU A 16 -2.67 -22.51 0.28
C GLU A 16 -1.87 -21.32 -0.29
N TYR A 17 -0.69 -21.05 0.26
CA TYR A 17 0.21 -20.02 -0.25
C TYR A 17 0.81 -20.49 -1.59
N LYS A 18 0.27 -19.96 -2.68
CA LYS A 18 0.85 -20.19 -4.01
C LYS A 18 1.93 -19.14 -4.27
N HIS A 19 3.03 -19.59 -4.86
CA HIS A 19 4.06 -18.67 -5.32
C HIS A 19 3.49 -17.76 -6.41
N VAL A 20 3.39 -16.45 -6.09
CA VAL A 20 2.92 -15.43 -7.01
C VAL A 20 4.06 -15.01 -7.94
N PRO A 21 3.89 -15.07 -9.27
CA PRO A 21 4.94 -14.62 -10.18
C PRO A 21 5.19 -13.12 -10.04
N ARG A 22 6.46 -12.73 -10.17
CA ARG A 22 6.87 -11.32 -10.19
C ARG A 22 7.22 -10.96 -11.63
N LEU A 23 6.40 -10.11 -12.26
CA LEU A 23 6.43 -9.83 -13.68
C LEU A 23 7.07 -8.47 -13.98
N ASP A 24 7.49 -8.27 -15.23
CA ASP A 24 8.10 -7.00 -15.64
C ASP A 24 7.04 -5.91 -15.83
N ALA A 25 7.39 -4.67 -15.43
CA ALA A 25 6.54 -3.52 -15.64
C ALA A 25 6.18 -3.34 -17.12
N GLY A 26 4.90 -3.29 -17.43
CA GLY A 26 4.38 -3.05 -18.78
C GLY A 26 4.58 -4.21 -19.77
N SER A 27 4.83 -5.43 -19.29
CA SER A 27 4.81 -6.63 -20.13
C SER A 27 3.38 -7.06 -20.44
N ASP A 28 3.16 -7.72 -21.60
CA ASP A 28 1.85 -8.29 -21.92
C ASP A 28 1.45 -9.38 -20.94
N GLU A 29 2.44 -10.13 -20.41
CA GLU A 29 2.22 -11.13 -19.37
C GLU A 29 1.67 -10.50 -18.09
N SER A 30 2.18 -9.32 -17.68
CA SER A 30 1.68 -8.62 -16.50
C SER A 30 0.22 -8.18 -16.65
N ILE A 31 -0.20 -7.77 -17.86
CA ILE A 31 -1.59 -7.42 -18.13
C ILE A 31 -2.49 -8.64 -18.14
N SER A 32 -2.05 -9.71 -18.82
CA SER A 32 -2.82 -10.96 -18.87
C SER A 32 -3.03 -11.53 -17.46
N TYR A 33 -2.00 -11.49 -16.62
CA TYR A 33 -2.08 -11.94 -15.23
C TYR A 33 -3.04 -11.07 -14.39
N LEU A 34 -2.97 -9.74 -14.56
CA LEU A 34 -3.88 -8.81 -13.89
C LEU A 34 -5.34 -9.05 -14.30
N ASP A 35 -5.59 -9.24 -15.60
CA ASP A 35 -6.94 -9.46 -16.12
C ASP A 35 -7.53 -10.80 -15.67
N GLU A 36 -6.71 -11.84 -15.50
CA GLU A 36 -7.13 -13.15 -15.03
C GLU A 36 -7.36 -13.20 -13.52
N HIS A 37 -6.45 -12.58 -12.74
CA HIS A 37 -6.41 -12.76 -11.29
C HIS A 37 -6.87 -11.54 -10.48
N GLY A 38 -7.07 -10.38 -11.11
CA GLY A 38 -7.45 -9.13 -10.45
C GLY A 38 -6.31 -8.42 -9.71
N TYR A 39 -5.10 -8.98 -9.73
CA TYR A 39 -3.89 -8.36 -9.17
C TYR A 39 -2.65 -8.81 -9.95
N VAL A 40 -1.55 -8.07 -9.79
CA VAL A 40 -0.23 -8.44 -10.33
C VAL A 40 0.88 -7.92 -9.44
N VAL A 41 1.96 -8.67 -9.31
CA VAL A 41 3.17 -8.23 -8.61
C VAL A 41 4.24 -7.87 -9.64
N ILE A 42 4.64 -6.59 -9.63
CA ILE A 42 5.67 -6.07 -10.54
C ILE A 42 7.03 -6.14 -9.84
N LYS A 43 7.99 -6.85 -10.46
CA LYS A 43 9.37 -6.90 -9.98
C LYS A 43 10.13 -5.64 -10.36
N ASN A 44 11.10 -5.28 -9.53
CA ASN A 44 12.03 -4.18 -9.81
C ASN A 44 11.31 -2.87 -10.23
N ALA A 45 10.16 -2.59 -9.59
CA ALA A 45 9.45 -1.32 -9.82
C ALA A 45 10.34 -0.13 -9.47
N LEU A 46 11.23 -0.30 -8.47
CA LEU A 46 12.27 0.64 -8.08
C LEU A 46 13.65 -0.04 -8.07
N SER A 47 14.69 0.72 -8.34
CA SER A 47 16.05 0.36 -7.95
C SER A 47 16.23 0.52 -6.43
N THR A 48 17.29 -0.03 -5.89
CA THR A 48 17.65 0.12 -4.46
C THR A 48 17.86 1.60 -4.10
N GLU A 49 18.48 2.37 -4.99
CA GLU A 49 18.75 3.80 -4.82
C GLU A 49 17.45 4.61 -4.83
N GLU A 50 16.52 4.28 -5.72
CA GLU A 50 15.20 4.93 -5.79
C GLU A 50 14.36 4.62 -4.55
N ALA A 51 14.36 3.37 -4.09
CA ALA A 51 13.67 2.96 -2.86
C ALA A 51 14.25 3.71 -1.64
N LYS A 52 15.59 3.76 -1.52
CA LYS A 52 16.26 4.48 -0.45
C LYS A 52 15.92 5.97 -0.49
N LYS A 53 16.02 6.60 -1.66
CA LYS A 53 15.71 8.04 -1.81
C LYS A 53 14.25 8.32 -1.45
N THR A 54 13.30 7.48 -1.88
CA THR A 54 11.88 7.65 -1.54
C THR A 54 11.68 7.55 -0.02
N LEU A 55 12.34 6.59 0.62
CA LEU A 55 12.27 6.41 2.07
C LEU A 55 12.87 7.61 2.83
N ASP A 56 14.01 8.13 2.38
CA ASP A 56 14.64 9.33 2.97
C ASP A 56 13.71 10.54 2.86
N LEU A 57 13.12 10.79 1.68
CA LEU A 57 12.16 11.87 1.46
C LEU A 57 10.88 11.70 2.31
N LEU A 58 10.44 10.47 2.52
CA LEU A 58 9.29 10.20 3.38
C LEU A 58 9.61 10.51 4.85
N TRP A 59 10.78 10.13 5.34
CA TRP A 59 11.23 10.47 6.68
C TRP A 59 11.42 11.97 6.87
N ASP A 60 12.02 12.66 5.89
CA ASP A 60 12.16 14.13 5.92
C ASP A 60 10.78 14.79 6.08
N TYR A 61 9.78 14.27 5.36
CA TYR A 61 8.41 14.77 5.47
C TYR A 61 7.81 14.51 6.86
N LEU A 62 7.95 13.30 7.40
CA LEU A 62 7.41 12.94 8.72
C LEU A 62 8.03 13.77 9.83
N GLU A 63 9.35 13.96 9.81
CA GLU A 63 10.07 14.79 10.79
C GLU A 63 9.69 16.28 10.67
N ALA A 64 9.41 16.75 9.45
CA ALA A 64 8.96 18.13 9.22
C ALA A 64 7.53 18.43 9.74
N LEU A 65 6.74 17.39 10.09
CA LEU A 65 5.44 17.60 10.75
C LEU A 65 5.55 18.21 12.13
N GLY A 66 6.75 18.20 12.74
CA GLY A 66 7.02 18.85 14.03
C GLY A 66 6.42 18.10 15.24
N THR A 67 6.07 16.83 15.09
CA THR A 67 5.56 15.98 16.19
C THR A 67 6.66 15.52 17.15
N GLY A 68 7.93 15.69 16.76
CA GLY A 68 9.08 15.23 17.53
C GLY A 68 9.48 13.79 17.23
N ILE A 69 8.96 13.22 16.14
CA ILE A 69 9.41 11.93 15.61
C ILE A 69 10.85 12.08 15.06
N ASP A 70 11.67 11.05 15.28
CA ASP A 70 13.06 10.98 14.79
C ASP A 70 13.32 9.60 14.22
N ARG A 71 13.71 9.53 12.94
CA ARG A 71 13.97 8.27 12.21
C ARG A 71 15.06 7.41 12.85
N ASN A 72 15.98 8.01 13.58
CA ASN A 72 17.09 7.32 14.23
C ASN A 72 16.81 6.95 15.69
N ASN A 73 15.64 7.32 16.22
CA ASN A 73 15.28 7.06 17.61
C ASN A 73 13.88 6.43 17.73
N PRO A 74 13.77 5.08 17.70
CA PRO A 74 12.51 4.39 17.82
C PRO A 74 11.69 4.73 19.09
N ASN A 75 12.30 5.23 20.14
CA ASN A 75 11.59 5.71 21.34
C ASN A 75 10.71 6.94 21.06
N THR A 76 10.83 7.55 19.90
CA THR A 76 9.99 8.67 19.46
C THR A 76 8.84 8.23 18.55
N TRP A 77 8.66 6.93 18.33
CA TRP A 77 7.64 6.40 17.42
C TRP A 77 6.35 5.98 18.14
N ASP A 78 6.16 6.45 19.36
CA ASP A 78 4.94 6.20 20.13
C ASP A 78 3.74 6.98 19.56
N ASP A 79 2.53 6.58 19.96
CA ASP A 79 1.26 7.08 19.41
C ASP A 79 1.06 8.59 19.57
N ASP A 80 1.68 9.20 20.57
CA ASP A 80 1.63 10.66 20.81
C ASP A 80 2.40 11.48 19.75
N LYS A 81 3.37 10.88 19.07
CA LYS A 81 4.20 11.51 18.06
C LYS A 81 4.00 10.94 16.67
N TRP A 82 3.58 9.66 16.57
CA TRP A 82 3.33 9.02 15.30
C TRP A 82 2.14 9.68 14.59
N PRO A 83 2.23 9.95 13.29
CA PRO A 83 1.11 10.53 12.56
C PRO A 83 -0.15 9.67 12.67
N THR A 84 -1.30 10.29 12.81
CA THR A 84 -2.58 9.57 12.84
C THR A 84 -2.79 8.78 11.55
N CYS A 85 -2.94 7.48 11.69
CA CYS A 85 -3.20 6.56 10.60
C CYS A 85 -4.60 5.95 10.72
N ALA A 86 -5.25 5.76 9.58
CA ALA A 86 -6.46 4.96 9.48
C ALA A 86 -6.13 3.49 9.27
N HIS A 87 -7.02 2.58 9.63
CA HIS A 87 -6.91 1.14 9.37
C HIS A 87 -5.55 0.54 9.78
N GLY A 88 -4.99 1.06 10.87
CA GLY A 88 -3.75 0.55 11.46
C GLY A 88 -2.45 0.95 10.77
N GLY A 89 -2.47 1.68 9.67
CA GLY A 89 -1.22 2.06 9.01
C GLY A 89 -1.36 3.01 7.83
N ILE A 90 -2.57 3.32 7.38
CA ILE A 90 -2.76 4.23 6.23
C ILE A 90 -2.83 5.66 6.74
N MET A 91 -1.89 6.49 6.32
CA MET A 91 -1.85 7.94 6.59
C MET A 91 -2.44 8.71 5.40
N PRO A 92 -3.71 9.16 5.47
CA PRO A 92 -4.34 9.90 4.38
C PRO A 92 -4.22 11.42 4.54
N SER A 93 -3.76 11.89 5.70
CA SER A 93 -3.83 13.27 6.17
C SER A 93 -2.52 14.05 5.97
N TYR A 94 -2.46 15.26 6.50
CA TYR A 94 -1.30 16.14 6.54
C TYR A 94 -0.76 16.57 5.17
N GLY A 95 -1.51 16.34 4.08
CA GLY A 95 -1.05 16.67 2.73
C GLY A 95 -0.01 15.69 2.16
N ILE A 96 0.14 14.50 2.74
CA ILE A 96 1.13 13.48 2.34
C ILE A 96 1.06 13.15 0.85
N GLY A 97 -0.13 13.15 0.25
CA GLY A 97 -0.34 12.92 -1.16
C GLY A 97 0.38 13.90 -2.09
N HIS A 98 0.78 15.08 -1.56
CA HIS A 98 1.57 16.10 -2.24
C HIS A 98 3.04 16.15 -1.79
N SER A 99 3.48 15.23 -0.92
CA SER A 99 4.87 15.19 -0.48
C SER A 99 5.84 14.94 -1.64
N GLU A 100 7.08 15.41 -1.48
CA GLU A 100 8.14 15.13 -2.44
C GLU A 100 8.37 13.64 -2.62
N ALA A 101 8.26 12.85 -1.56
CA ALA A 101 8.34 11.39 -1.60
C ALA A 101 7.31 10.78 -2.57
N GLN A 102 6.04 11.20 -2.47
CA GLN A 102 4.98 10.70 -3.32
C GLN A 102 5.15 11.13 -4.77
N TRP A 103 5.54 12.37 -5.02
CA TRP A 103 5.79 12.82 -6.39
C TRP A 103 7.01 12.16 -7.01
N PHE A 104 8.08 11.97 -6.26
CA PHE A 104 9.25 11.24 -6.72
C PHE A 104 8.88 9.79 -7.08
N LEU A 105 8.18 9.08 -6.19
CA LEU A 105 7.75 7.69 -6.40
C LEU A 105 6.89 7.53 -7.66
N ARG A 106 5.87 8.37 -7.81
CA ARG A 106 4.96 8.36 -8.97
C ARG A 106 5.65 8.70 -10.28
N GLY A 107 6.75 9.47 -10.20
CA GLY A 107 7.58 9.82 -11.36
C GLY A 107 8.52 8.72 -11.83
N ILE A 108 8.73 7.65 -11.07
CA ILE A 108 9.67 6.57 -11.40
C ILE A 108 9.20 5.85 -12.69
N PRO A 109 10.12 5.67 -13.66
CA PRO A 109 9.75 5.16 -14.99
C PRO A 109 9.01 3.82 -14.98
N ASN A 110 9.45 2.85 -14.15
CA ASN A 110 8.79 1.55 -14.09
C ASN A 110 7.41 1.61 -13.41
N VAL A 111 7.22 2.49 -12.42
CA VAL A 111 5.91 2.73 -11.81
C VAL A 111 4.96 3.31 -12.87
N LYS A 112 5.38 4.38 -13.57
CA LYS A 112 4.58 4.96 -14.67
C LYS A 112 4.31 3.95 -15.77
N LYS A 113 5.31 3.18 -16.20
CA LYS A 113 5.20 2.17 -17.25
C LYS A 113 4.15 1.11 -16.94
N ALA A 114 4.07 0.66 -15.68
CA ALA A 114 3.06 -0.31 -15.25
C ALA A 114 1.65 0.24 -15.48
N PHE A 115 1.37 1.46 -15.00
CA PHE A 115 0.06 2.09 -15.17
C PHE A 115 -0.23 2.49 -16.62
N ALA A 116 0.77 2.99 -17.36
CA ALA A 116 0.61 3.34 -18.77
C ALA A 116 0.18 2.12 -19.60
N LYS A 117 0.76 0.95 -19.32
CA LYS A 117 0.39 -0.29 -20.01
C LYS A 117 -1.02 -0.77 -19.63
N ILE A 118 -1.42 -0.63 -18.35
CA ILE A 118 -2.76 -1.01 -17.88
C ILE A 118 -3.84 -0.16 -18.56
N TRP A 119 -3.58 1.13 -18.75
CA TRP A 119 -4.54 2.09 -19.31
C TRP A 119 -4.36 2.35 -20.79
N ASP A 120 -3.36 1.74 -21.42
CA ASP A 120 -2.99 1.93 -22.84
C ASP A 120 -2.81 3.42 -23.19
N THR A 121 -2.17 4.18 -22.31
CA THR A 121 -1.86 5.61 -22.51
C THR A 121 -0.74 6.07 -21.57
N ASP A 122 0.10 6.99 -22.04
CA ASP A 122 1.10 7.68 -21.23
C ASP A 122 0.53 8.95 -20.55
N GLU A 123 -0.67 9.38 -20.94
CA GLU A 123 -1.37 10.54 -20.36
C GLU A 123 -2.11 10.12 -19.08
N LEU A 124 -1.33 9.93 -18.00
CA LEU A 124 -1.84 9.45 -16.73
C LEU A 124 -2.20 10.60 -15.79
N LEU A 125 -3.35 10.46 -15.15
CA LEU A 125 -3.70 11.25 -13.96
C LEU A 125 -3.34 10.43 -12.72
N THR A 126 -2.86 11.12 -11.67
CA THR A 126 -2.56 10.49 -10.40
C THR A 126 -3.47 11.01 -9.30
N SER A 127 -3.97 10.13 -8.44
CA SER A 127 -4.70 10.53 -7.24
C SER A 127 -3.72 10.98 -6.15
N PHE A 128 -4.22 11.83 -5.24
CA PHE A 128 -3.46 12.30 -4.07
C PHE A 128 -3.76 11.38 -2.88
N ASP A 129 -3.36 10.14 -3.01
CA ASP A 129 -3.63 9.11 -2.02
C ASP A 129 -2.61 9.10 -0.89
N GLY A 130 -2.92 8.32 0.16
CA GLY A 130 -2.12 8.21 1.37
C GLY A 130 -0.84 7.38 1.21
N VAL A 131 -0.18 7.18 2.33
CA VAL A 131 1.00 6.32 2.47
C VAL A 131 0.71 5.27 3.53
N SER A 132 1.19 4.06 3.32
CA SER A 132 1.13 3.00 4.32
C SER A 132 2.37 3.04 5.21
N LEU A 133 2.16 3.31 6.50
CA LEU A 133 3.20 3.49 7.52
C LEU A 133 2.97 2.49 8.65
N TRP A 134 3.60 1.32 8.57
CA TRP A 134 3.55 0.35 9.66
C TRP A 134 4.84 0.42 10.48
N ARG A 135 4.67 0.55 11.79
CA ARG A 135 5.78 0.49 12.73
C ARG A 135 6.24 -0.95 12.92
N PRO A 136 7.53 -1.19 13.18
CA PRO A 136 8.06 -2.53 13.39
C PRO A 136 7.58 -3.09 14.75
N TRP A 137 6.54 -3.90 14.73
CA TRP A 137 5.90 -4.46 15.93
C TRP A 137 6.84 -5.37 16.77
N ASN A 138 7.93 -5.85 16.18
CA ASN A 138 8.98 -6.56 16.92
C ASN A 138 9.74 -5.68 17.91
N LEU A 139 9.71 -4.36 17.75
CA LEU A 139 10.26 -3.40 18.71
C LEU A 139 9.25 -3.06 19.81
N ASN A 140 7.98 -3.01 19.51
CA ASN A 140 6.88 -2.80 20.44
C ASN A 140 5.64 -3.54 19.95
N SER A 141 5.22 -4.56 20.70
CA SER A 141 4.07 -5.41 20.34
C SER A 141 2.74 -4.67 20.24
N GLU A 142 2.60 -3.50 20.89
CA GLU A 142 1.41 -2.65 20.79
C GLU A 142 1.25 -2.02 19.40
N TRP A 143 2.32 -1.99 18.61
CA TRP A 143 2.28 -1.50 17.22
C TRP A 143 1.79 -2.54 16.21
N LYS A 144 1.54 -3.76 16.68
CA LYS A 144 0.99 -4.80 15.83
C LYS A 144 -0.42 -4.44 15.40
N THR A 145 -0.61 -4.29 14.11
CA THR A 145 -1.94 -4.09 13.55
C THR A 145 -2.66 -5.42 13.47
N GLU A 146 -3.68 -5.60 14.29
CA GLU A 146 -4.56 -6.75 14.17
C GLU A 146 -5.71 -6.40 13.23
N SER A 147 -5.72 -7.02 12.08
CA SER A 147 -6.88 -6.98 11.20
C SER A 147 -7.92 -7.96 11.73
N GLY A 148 -8.69 -7.57 12.74
CA GLY A 148 -9.78 -8.41 13.27
C GLY A 148 -10.92 -8.62 12.28
N GLN A 149 -10.94 -7.90 11.16
CA GLN A 149 -11.90 -8.04 10.09
C GLN A 149 -11.20 -7.83 8.74
N ALA A 150 -11.48 -8.72 7.80
CA ALA A 150 -11.03 -8.54 6.42
C ALA A 150 -11.63 -7.24 5.86
N TRP A 151 -10.75 -6.32 5.42
CA TRP A 151 -11.14 -5.04 4.83
C TRP A 151 -10.97 -5.07 3.30
N PHE A 152 -11.34 -6.18 2.69
CA PHE A 152 -11.33 -6.29 1.23
C PHE A 152 -12.43 -5.42 0.65
N HIS A 153 -12.08 -4.54 -0.26
CA HIS A 153 -13.01 -3.66 -0.93
C HIS A 153 -12.52 -3.34 -2.35
N ILE A 154 -13.40 -2.72 -3.11
CA ILE A 154 -13.09 -2.09 -4.39
C ILE A 154 -13.54 -0.64 -4.32
N ASP A 155 -12.76 0.28 -4.86
CA ASP A 155 -13.09 1.72 -4.83
C ASP A 155 -14.12 2.13 -5.88
N GLN A 156 -14.40 1.25 -6.84
CA GLN A 156 -15.44 1.52 -7.85
C GLN A 156 -16.75 0.82 -7.50
N HIS A 157 -17.86 1.47 -7.81
CA HIS A 157 -19.16 0.87 -7.64
C HIS A 157 -19.45 -0.13 -8.79
N PRO A 158 -19.58 -1.45 -8.51
CA PRO A 158 -19.54 -2.48 -9.55
C PRO A 158 -20.72 -2.43 -10.53
N ILE A 159 -21.88 -1.90 -10.10
CA ILE A 159 -23.09 -1.81 -10.93
C ILE A 159 -23.09 -0.52 -11.77
N SER A 160 -22.82 0.64 -11.15
CA SER A 160 -22.90 1.92 -11.84
C SER A 160 -21.63 2.27 -12.63
N LYS A 161 -20.52 1.60 -12.33
CA LYS A 161 -19.22 1.75 -13.00
C LYS A 161 -18.63 0.38 -13.32
N PRO A 162 -19.21 -0.36 -14.26
CA PRO A 162 -18.72 -1.68 -14.63
C PRO A 162 -17.40 -1.62 -15.41
N GLY A 163 -16.69 -2.74 -15.45
CA GLY A 163 -15.40 -2.84 -16.12
C GLY A 163 -14.24 -2.27 -15.30
N LYS A 164 -13.09 -2.09 -15.93
CA LYS A 164 -11.87 -1.58 -15.32
C LYS A 164 -11.93 -0.05 -15.24
N GLN A 165 -12.26 0.50 -14.08
CA GLN A 165 -12.40 1.94 -13.85
C GLN A 165 -11.38 2.47 -12.83
N CYS A 166 -10.89 1.61 -11.95
CA CYS A 166 -9.95 1.95 -10.91
C CYS A 166 -8.89 0.86 -10.75
N ILE A 167 -7.63 1.24 -10.70
CA ILE A 167 -6.50 0.37 -10.37
C ILE A 167 -5.70 1.04 -9.27
N GLN A 168 -5.53 0.37 -8.16
CA GLN A 168 -4.65 0.80 -7.09
C GLN A 168 -3.28 0.15 -7.23
N GLY A 169 -2.25 0.83 -6.72
CA GLY A 169 -0.90 0.28 -6.65
C GLY A 169 -0.28 0.56 -5.30
N LEU A 170 0.40 -0.43 -4.75
CA LEU A 170 1.24 -0.31 -3.57
C LEU A 170 2.68 -0.56 -3.97
N VAL A 171 3.58 0.33 -3.55
CA VAL A 171 5.03 0.17 -3.77
C VAL A 171 5.70 -0.02 -2.42
N ASN A 172 6.30 -1.18 -2.22
CA ASN A 172 7.08 -1.48 -1.02
C ASN A 172 8.45 -0.80 -1.08
N LEU A 173 8.79 -0.02 -0.05
CA LEU A 173 10.09 0.62 0.11
C LEU A 173 11.04 -0.21 0.97
N LEU A 174 10.51 -1.10 1.79
CA LEU A 174 11.26 -1.99 2.69
C LEU A 174 10.87 -3.45 2.42
N PRO A 175 11.76 -4.40 2.73
CA PRO A 175 11.41 -5.81 2.69
C PRO A 175 10.20 -6.10 3.57
N THR A 176 9.29 -6.91 3.08
CA THR A 176 8.13 -7.41 3.82
C THR A 176 8.28 -8.91 3.95
N SER A 177 8.23 -9.44 5.17
CA SER A 177 8.26 -10.87 5.48
C SER A 177 6.95 -11.28 6.16
N GLU A 178 6.75 -12.57 6.31
CA GLU A 178 5.62 -13.15 7.04
C GLU A 178 5.82 -13.12 8.57
N GLU A 179 7.02 -12.73 9.04
CA GLU A 179 7.41 -12.70 10.45
C GLU A 179 7.13 -11.35 11.12
#